data_dcc113dd6ca855642d8943b8a3e2cda4
#
_entry.id   dcc113dd6ca855642d8943b8a3e2cda4
#
_cell.length_a   1.000
_cell.length_b   1.000
_cell.length_c   1.000
_cell.angle_alpha   90.00
_cell.angle_beta   90.00
_cell.angle_gamma   90.00
#
_symmetry.space_group_name_H-M   'P 1'
#
loop_
_entity.id
_entity.type
_entity.pdbx_description
1 polymer ?
#
loop_
_entity_poly.entity_id
_entity_poly.type
_entity_poly.pdbx_seq_one_letter_code
_entity_poly.pdbx_strand_id
1 'polypeptide(L)'
;KSIATMDDDSLSLVIAAEVEILRQFAPAAYGTEFTTTEVLEIVLVKGKHEKALKSMNPGTDYTVVVAKMDFQGVINGKIAKKNFTTKEIVYGQMTFSFENTGASVIVTPSNNYEPWDYCFFTPEQYAAYPDKNAAAAGVYAYYGTELASPGAKEFPFALMASDGLTGDVVLITYACDDKGITSEVAEYKFNVPAAAGAPAKKIAKESIANFKNLKNVEKKFNAIKAMKK
;
A
#
# COMPACT_ATOMS: atom_id res chain seq x y z
N LYS A 1 -9.29 19.91 15.17
CA LYS A 1 -10.40 19.05 15.67
C LYS A 1 -10.39 17.76 14.88
N SER A 2 -10.68 16.62 15.52
CA SER A 2 -10.88 15.34 14.82
C SER A 2 -12.16 15.42 13.98
N ILE A 3 -12.18 14.78 12.79
CA ILE A 3 -13.37 14.67 11.93
C ILE A 3 -14.56 14.12 12.71
N ALA A 4 -14.33 13.20 13.65
CA ALA A 4 -15.37 12.63 14.51
C ALA A 4 -16.14 13.69 15.35
N THR A 5 -15.49 14.79 15.69
CA THR A 5 -16.02 15.86 16.57
C THR A 5 -16.31 17.18 15.83
N MET A 6 -16.16 17.22 14.51
CA MET A 6 -16.50 18.39 13.71
C MET A 6 -18.01 18.57 13.58
N ASP A 7 -18.45 19.83 13.55
CA ASP A 7 -19.79 20.21 13.14
C ASP A 7 -19.99 20.11 11.62
N ASP A 8 -21.22 20.22 11.16
CA ASP A 8 -21.56 20.06 9.74
C ASP A 8 -20.93 21.15 8.87
N ASP A 9 -20.78 22.37 9.38
CA ASP A 9 -20.15 23.48 8.63
C ASP A 9 -18.66 23.20 8.42
N SER A 10 -17.95 22.78 9.48
CA SER A 10 -16.54 22.39 9.38
C SER A 10 -16.34 21.19 8.46
N LEU A 11 -17.23 20.19 8.51
CA LEU A 11 -17.18 19.03 7.61
C LEU A 11 -17.46 19.41 6.16
N SER A 12 -18.36 20.35 5.92
CA SER A 12 -18.63 20.86 4.57
C SER A 12 -17.37 21.45 3.94
N LEU A 13 -16.59 22.22 4.72
CA LEU A 13 -15.31 22.76 4.26
C LEU A 13 -14.27 21.66 3.97
N VAL A 14 -14.21 20.63 4.81
CA VAL A 14 -13.31 19.49 4.58
C VAL A 14 -13.67 18.75 3.29
N ILE A 15 -14.97 18.46 3.09
CA ILE A 15 -15.44 17.78 1.87
C ILE A 15 -15.17 18.63 0.63
N ALA A 16 -15.41 19.94 0.68
CA ALA A 16 -15.10 20.83 -0.43
C ALA A 16 -13.59 20.86 -0.75
N ALA A 17 -12.74 20.85 0.27
CA ALA A 17 -11.28 20.78 0.10
C ALA A 17 -10.85 19.45 -0.55
N GLU A 18 -11.45 18.32 -0.18
CA GLU A 18 -11.17 17.01 -0.80
C GLU A 18 -11.58 16.98 -2.28
N VAL A 19 -12.72 17.57 -2.64
CA VAL A 19 -13.13 17.69 -4.05
C VAL A 19 -12.13 18.54 -4.84
N GLU A 20 -11.66 19.65 -4.28
CA GLU A 20 -10.64 20.48 -4.92
C GLU A 20 -9.30 19.76 -5.07
N ILE A 21 -8.89 18.99 -4.07
CA ILE A 21 -7.71 18.14 -4.16
C ILE A 21 -7.85 17.14 -5.30
N LEU A 22 -8.99 16.45 -5.42
CA LEU A 22 -9.24 15.52 -6.52
C LEU A 22 -9.18 16.23 -7.88
N ARG A 23 -9.73 17.43 -7.99
CA ARG A 23 -9.67 18.25 -9.20
C ARG A 23 -8.23 18.60 -9.60
N GLN A 24 -7.38 18.96 -8.63
CA GLN A 24 -5.98 19.29 -8.87
C GLN A 24 -5.13 18.09 -9.26
N PHE A 25 -5.47 16.88 -8.80
CA PHE A 25 -4.75 15.66 -9.14
C PHE A 25 -5.22 15.00 -10.44
N ALA A 26 -6.40 15.32 -10.92
CA ALA A 26 -6.97 14.74 -12.13
C ALA A 26 -6.08 14.92 -13.39
N PRO A 27 -5.45 16.07 -13.65
CA PRO A 27 -4.56 16.23 -14.80
C PRO A 27 -3.37 15.29 -14.78
N ALA A 28 -2.80 15.04 -13.59
CA ALA A 28 -1.66 14.13 -13.46
C ALA A 28 -2.03 12.66 -13.70
N ALA A 29 -3.29 12.29 -13.43
CA ALA A 29 -3.78 10.92 -13.58
C ALA A 29 -4.34 10.66 -14.99
N TYR A 30 -4.99 11.65 -15.60
CA TYR A 30 -5.75 11.49 -16.84
C TYR A 30 -5.25 12.36 -18.00
N GLY A 31 -4.23 13.20 -17.79
CA GLY A 31 -3.61 14.04 -18.84
C GLY A 31 -4.43 15.26 -19.28
N THR A 32 -5.54 15.53 -18.61
CA THR A 32 -6.41 16.68 -18.92
C THR A 32 -6.89 17.37 -17.63
N GLU A 33 -7.20 18.67 -17.73
CA GLU A 33 -7.85 19.39 -16.63
C GLU A 33 -9.33 19.01 -16.55
N PHE A 34 -9.83 18.95 -15.32
CA PHE A 34 -11.23 18.67 -15.03
C PHE A 34 -11.88 19.85 -14.30
N THR A 35 -13.10 20.13 -14.66
CA THR A 35 -13.97 21.02 -13.89
C THR A 35 -14.46 20.31 -12.62
N THR A 36 -14.93 21.06 -11.63
CA THR A 36 -15.56 20.50 -10.42
C THR A 36 -16.71 19.56 -10.77
N THR A 37 -17.53 19.92 -11.75
CA THR A 37 -18.66 19.10 -12.20
C THR A 37 -18.19 17.75 -12.75
N GLU A 38 -17.18 17.71 -13.60
CA GLU A 38 -16.64 16.47 -14.18
C GLU A 38 -16.05 15.56 -13.10
N VAL A 39 -15.32 16.12 -12.13
CA VAL A 39 -14.81 15.34 -10.98
C VAL A 39 -15.97 14.75 -10.19
N LEU A 40 -17.01 15.53 -9.91
CA LEU A 40 -18.15 15.08 -9.14
C LEU A 40 -18.99 14.04 -9.90
N GLU A 41 -19.10 14.11 -11.21
CA GLU A 41 -19.71 13.06 -12.03
C GLU A 41 -19.01 11.71 -11.91
N ILE A 42 -17.68 11.72 -11.69
CA ILE A 42 -16.88 10.49 -11.50
C ILE A 42 -17.00 9.94 -10.08
N VAL A 43 -16.99 10.80 -9.06
CA VAL A 43 -16.87 10.36 -7.66
C VAL A 43 -18.22 10.23 -6.94
N LEU A 44 -19.25 10.96 -7.38
CA LEU A 44 -20.58 10.85 -6.76
C LEU A 44 -21.27 9.55 -7.17
N VAL A 45 -21.85 8.90 -6.17
CA VAL A 45 -22.64 7.67 -6.36
C VAL A 45 -24.12 7.96 -6.13
N LYS A 46 -24.98 7.33 -6.93
CA LYS A 46 -26.45 7.45 -6.81
C LYS A 46 -27.04 6.19 -6.19
N GLY A 47 -27.97 6.36 -5.27
CA GLY A 47 -28.71 5.26 -4.66
C GLY A 47 -27.95 4.52 -3.56
N LYS A 48 -28.33 3.28 -3.31
CA LYS A 48 -27.67 2.43 -2.31
C LYS A 48 -26.40 1.82 -2.91
N HIS A 49 -25.29 2.03 -2.25
CA HIS A 49 -24.00 1.47 -2.64
C HIS A 49 -23.37 0.69 -1.49
N GLU A 50 -22.71 -0.40 -1.87
CA GLU A 50 -21.82 -1.16 -0.99
C GLU A 50 -20.40 -1.06 -1.56
N LYS A 51 -19.47 -0.58 -0.75
CA LYS A 51 -18.08 -0.46 -1.13
C LYS A 51 -17.19 -1.00 -0.03
N ALA A 52 -16.38 -1.98 -0.37
CA ALA A 52 -15.32 -2.42 0.51
C ALA A 52 -14.22 -1.35 0.55
N LEU A 53 -13.93 -0.85 1.75
CA LEU A 53 -12.79 0.04 1.97
C LEU A 53 -11.56 -0.84 2.22
N LYS A 54 -10.61 -0.78 1.29
CA LYS A 54 -9.34 -1.49 1.39
C LYS A 54 -8.27 -0.57 2.01
N SER A 55 -7.18 -1.18 2.48
CA SER A 55 -6.00 -0.45 2.98
C SER A 55 -6.24 0.41 4.22
N MET A 56 -7.13 -0.03 5.09
CA MET A 56 -7.33 0.58 6.41
C MET A 56 -6.34 -0.05 7.40
N ASN A 57 -5.75 0.78 8.27
CA ASN A 57 -4.86 0.28 9.32
C ASN A 57 -5.67 -0.52 10.34
N PRO A 58 -5.18 -1.68 10.80
CA PRO A 58 -5.82 -2.47 11.85
C PRO A 58 -5.87 -1.73 13.18
N GLY A 59 -6.82 -2.09 14.05
CA GLY A 59 -6.94 -1.53 15.39
C GLY A 59 -7.11 -0.01 15.42
N THR A 60 -7.55 0.61 14.33
CA THR A 60 -7.57 2.06 14.14
C THR A 60 -8.99 2.59 14.10
N ASP A 61 -9.21 3.70 14.78
CA ASP A 61 -10.49 4.40 14.77
C ASP A 61 -10.66 5.22 13.48
N TYR A 62 -11.78 5.04 12.82
CA TYR A 62 -12.17 5.75 11.62
C TYR A 62 -13.53 6.39 11.75
N THR A 63 -13.72 7.48 11.04
CA THR A 63 -15.03 8.12 10.87
C THR A 63 -15.38 8.13 9.40
N VAL A 64 -16.47 7.46 9.03
CA VAL A 64 -17.08 7.62 7.70
C VAL A 64 -18.00 8.81 7.74
N VAL A 65 -17.84 9.68 6.76
CA VAL A 65 -18.68 10.85 6.54
C VAL A 65 -19.37 10.69 5.19
N VAL A 66 -20.69 10.88 5.17
CA VAL A 66 -21.49 10.83 3.96
C VAL A 66 -22.33 12.11 3.87
N ALA A 67 -22.19 12.80 2.75
CA ALA A 67 -22.96 14.00 2.46
C ALA A 67 -23.68 13.86 1.12
N LYS A 68 -24.87 14.44 1.02
CA LYS A 68 -25.53 14.63 -0.26
C LYS A 68 -25.00 15.91 -0.90
N MET A 69 -24.53 15.81 -2.12
CA MET A 69 -23.93 16.93 -2.86
C MET A 69 -24.52 16.99 -4.27
N ASP A 70 -24.67 18.20 -4.82
CA ASP A 70 -25.00 18.39 -6.22
C ASP A 70 -23.71 18.44 -7.09
N PHE A 71 -23.89 18.52 -8.40
CA PHE A 71 -22.77 18.58 -9.34
C PHE A 71 -22.05 19.95 -9.37
N GLN A 72 -22.53 20.93 -8.62
CA GLN A 72 -21.86 22.20 -8.37
C GLN A 72 -20.98 22.16 -7.12
N GLY A 73 -20.97 21.04 -6.38
CA GLY A 73 -20.21 20.90 -5.16
C GLY A 73 -20.91 21.42 -3.91
N VAL A 74 -22.20 21.75 -4.00
CA VAL A 74 -22.96 22.24 -2.85
C VAL A 74 -23.54 21.08 -2.06
N ILE A 75 -23.25 21.06 -0.76
CA ILE A 75 -23.79 20.06 0.16
C ILE A 75 -25.24 20.40 0.49
N ASN A 76 -26.14 19.48 0.16
CA ASN A 76 -27.57 19.61 0.35
C ASN A 76 -28.07 18.66 1.45
N GLY A 77 -28.32 19.17 2.63
CA GLY A 77 -28.90 18.45 3.77
C GLY A 77 -27.89 18.11 4.85
N LYS A 78 -28.25 17.18 5.73
CA LYS A 78 -27.42 16.77 6.87
C LYS A 78 -26.28 15.88 6.43
N ILE A 79 -25.15 16.06 7.06
CA ILE A 79 -23.99 15.18 6.92
C ILE A 79 -24.16 14.02 7.90
N ALA A 80 -24.13 12.80 7.39
CA ALA A 80 -24.14 11.60 8.21
C ALA A 80 -22.72 11.19 8.59
N LYS A 81 -22.53 10.83 9.86
CA LYS A 81 -21.26 10.33 10.39
C LYS A 81 -21.45 8.98 11.05
N LYS A 82 -20.46 8.10 10.87
CA LYS A 82 -20.39 6.84 11.63
C LYS A 82 -18.95 6.56 12.00
N ASN A 83 -18.72 6.43 13.29
CA ASN A 83 -17.43 5.97 13.83
C ASN A 83 -17.41 4.45 13.87
N PHE A 84 -16.25 3.87 13.59
CA PHE A 84 -15.99 2.45 13.76
C PHE A 84 -14.49 2.25 13.99
N THR A 85 -14.15 1.16 14.64
CA THR A 85 -12.76 0.73 14.82
C THR A 85 -12.54 -0.48 13.93
N THR A 86 -11.44 -0.49 13.17
CA THR A 86 -11.03 -1.69 12.43
C THR A 86 -10.62 -2.77 13.43
N LYS A 87 -10.87 -4.02 13.07
CA LYS A 87 -10.41 -5.14 13.90
C LYS A 87 -8.89 -5.09 14.00
N GLU A 88 -8.37 -5.38 15.19
CA GLU A 88 -6.95 -5.69 15.35
C GLU A 88 -6.62 -6.90 14.46
N ILE A 89 -5.45 -6.89 13.84
CA ILE A 89 -4.95 -8.10 13.18
C ILE A 89 -4.62 -9.07 14.31
N VAL A 90 -5.41 -10.12 14.45
CA VAL A 90 -4.96 -11.31 15.15
C VAL A 90 -4.06 -12.02 14.14
N TYR A 91 -2.75 -11.80 14.26
CA TYR A 91 -1.78 -12.47 13.41
C TYR A 91 -2.00 -13.96 13.48
N GLY A 92 -2.12 -14.61 12.33
CA GLY A 92 -2.09 -16.05 12.24
C GLY A 92 -0.79 -16.59 12.83
N GLN A 93 -0.75 -17.86 13.19
CA GLN A 93 0.43 -18.50 13.79
C GLN A 93 1.52 -18.79 12.74
N MET A 94 1.39 -18.33 11.50
CA MET A 94 2.42 -18.56 10.49
C MET A 94 3.69 -17.81 10.85
N THR A 95 4.79 -18.55 10.94
CA THR A 95 6.14 -18.02 11.11
C THR A 95 6.99 -18.40 9.90
N PHE A 96 8.11 -17.72 9.72
CA PHE A 96 9.03 -17.95 8.60
C PHE A 96 10.43 -18.27 9.14
N SER A 97 11.05 -19.27 8.55
CA SER A 97 12.47 -19.54 8.71
C SER A 97 13.24 -19.20 7.45
N PHE A 98 14.47 -18.75 7.62
CA PHE A 98 15.34 -18.29 6.52
C PHE A 98 16.63 -19.08 6.56
N GLU A 99 17.04 -19.57 5.40
CA GLU A 99 18.33 -20.24 5.21
C GLU A 99 19.08 -19.53 4.10
N ASN A 100 20.31 -19.10 4.39
CA ASN A 100 21.22 -18.55 3.39
C ASN A 100 22.22 -19.65 3.00
N THR A 101 22.09 -20.16 1.79
CA THR A 101 22.95 -21.23 1.25
C THR A 101 24.28 -20.72 0.68
N GLY A 102 24.48 -19.40 0.62
CA GLY A 102 25.58 -18.74 -0.08
C GLY A 102 25.33 -18.55 -1.58
N ALA A 103 24.33 -19.23 -2.15
CA ALA A 103 23.90 -19.07 -3.55
C ALA A 103 22.45 -18.62 -3.68
N SER A 104 21.67 -18.79 -2.63
CA SER A 104 20.24 -18.43 -2.55
C SER A 104 19.82 -18.15 -1.11
N VAL A 105 18.65 -17.51 -0.95
CA VAL A 105 17.90 -17.51 0.29
C VAL A 105 16.69 -18.40 0.11
N ILE A 106 16.51 -19.34 1.05
CA ILE A 106 15.31 -20.20 1.12
C ILE A 106 14.45 -19.69 2.26
N VAL A 107 13.19 -19.45 1.97
CA VAL A 107 12.15 -19.08 2.96
C VAL A 107 11.21 -20.25 3.12
N THR A 108 11.07 -20.74 4.34
CA THR A 108 10.16 -21.84 4.66
C THR A 108 9.10 -21.35 5.67
N PRO A 109 7.82 -21.31 5.28
CA PRO A 109 6.74 -21.00 6.20
C PRO A 109 6.48 -22.16 7.14
N SER A 110 5.95 -21.90 8.34
CA SER A 110 5.61 -22.94 9.33
C SER A 110 4.44 -23.84 8.88
N ASN A 111 3.66 -23.41 7.89
CA ASN A 111 2.71 -24.27 7.18
C ASN A 111 2.84 -24.07 5.67
N ASN A 112 2.54 -25.11 4.88
CA ASN A 112 2.74 -25.16 3.43
C ASN A 112 1.45 -24.99 2.62
N TYR A 113 0.33 -24.64 3.25
CA TYR A 113 -0.96 -24.53 2.57
C TYR A 113 -1.57 -23.12 2.61
N GLU A 114 -1.15 -22.27 3.54
CA GLU A 114 -1.58 -20.89 3.54
C GLU A 114 -0.72 -20.05 2.59
N PRO A 115 -1.32 -19.14 1.83
CA PRO A 115 -0.57 -18.26 0.95
C PRO A 115 0.18 -17.20 1.76
N TRP A 116 1.37 -16.86 1.29
CA TRP A 116 2.18 -15.81 1.84
C TRP A 116 2.88 -15.03 0.74
N ASP A 117 3.23 -13.78 1.03
CA ASP A 117 3.88 -12.86 0.12
C ASP A 117 5.20 -12.34 0.67
N TYR A 118 5.97 -11.69 -0.18
CA TYR A 118 7.29 -11.18 0.15
C TYR A 118 7.63 -9.94 -0.65
N CYS A 119 8.57 -9.15 -0.14
CA CYS A 119 9.17 -8.05 -0.89
C CYS A 119 10.64 -7.89 -0.52
N PHE A 120 11.45 -7.54 -1.53
CA PHE A 120 12.84 -7.18 -1.36
C PHE A 120 13.01 -5.66 -1.41
N PHE A 121 13.83 -5.15 -0.51
CA PHE A 121 14.19 -3.73 -0.45
C PHE A 121 15.70 -3.58 -0.42
N THR A 122 16.22 -2.52 -1.04
CA THR A 122 17.54 -2.01 -0.64
C THR A 122 17.43 -1.33 0.72
N PRO A 123 18.54 -1.16 1.48
CA PRO A 123 18.50 -0.46 2.75
C PRO A 123 17.89 0.95 2.66
N GLU A 124 18.16 1.67 1.56
CA GLU A 124 17.61 3.01 1.33
C GLU A 124 16.10 3.00 1.10
N GLN A 125 15.60 1.99 0.36
CA GLN A 125 14.16 1.82 0.16
C GLN A 125 13.45 1.45 1.45
N TYR A 126 14.05 0.54 2.22
CA TYR A 126 13.50 0.11 3.50
C TYR A 126 13.47 1.24 4.54
N ALA A 127 14.48 2.09 4.55
CA ALA A 127 14.56 3.25 5.44
C ALA A 127 13.44 4.28 5.22
N ALA A 128 12.71 4.20 4.09
CA ALA A 128 11.53 5.05 3.85
C ALA A 128 10.31 4.62 4.69
N TYR A 129 10.33 3.43 5.27
CA TYR A 129 9.27 2.92 6.15
C TYR A 129 9.70 3.02 7.61
N PRO A 130 8.79 3.33 8.52
CA PRO A 130 9.09 3.42 9.96
C PRO A 130 9.48 2.06 10.57
N ASP A 131 8.93 0.98 10.04
CA ASP A 131 9.18 -0.39 10.50
C ASP A 131 8.76 -1.44 9.44
N LYS A 132 9.01 -2.72 9.73
CA LYS A 132 8.67 -3.86 8.88
C LYS A 132 7.17 -3.98 8.61
N ASN A 133 6.31 -3.61 9.57
CA ASN A 133 4.87 -3.73 9.40
C ASN A 133 4.35 -2.68 8.43
N ALA A 134 4.88 -1.47 8.50
CA ALA A 134 4.56 -0.42 7.54
C ALA A 134 5.05 -0.76 6.12
N ALA A 135 6.21 -1.41 6.00
CA ALA A 135 6.72 -1.88 4.71
C ALA A 135 5.79 -2.97 4.12
N ALA A 136 5.43 -3.99 4.92
CA ALA A 136 4.51 -5.03 4.50
C ALA A 136 3.12 -4.47 4.13
N ALA A 137 2.58 -3.56 4.93
CA ALA A 137 1.30 -2.92 4.65
C ALA A 137 1.33 -2.11 3.34
N GLY A 138 2.44 -1.44 3.04
CA GLY A 138 2.62 -0.73 1.77
C GLY A 138 2.62 -1.66 0.56
N VAL A 139 3.30 -2.80 0.66
CA VAL A 139 3.34 -3.83 -0.39
C VAL A 139 1.96 -4.46 -0.57
N TYR A 140 1.32 -4.89 0.52
CA TYR A 140 -0.02 -5.46 0.49
C TYR A 140 -1.06 -4.48 -0.09
N ALA A 141 -0.99 -3.21 0.26
CA ALA A 141 -1.90 -2.19 -0.27
C ALA A 141 -1.82 -2.04 -1.80
N TYR A 142 -0.66 -2.35 -2.37
CA TYR A 142 -0.43 -2.26 -3.81
C TYR A 142 -0.79 -3.54 -4.56
N TYR A 143 -0.34 -4.70 -4.08
CA TYR A 143 -0.49 -5.99 -4.76
C TYR A 143 -1.64 -6.85 -4.23
N GLY A 144 -2.12 -6.58 -3.00
CA GLY A 144 -3.12 -7.45 -2.36
C GLY A 144 -2.57 -8.85 -2.17
N THR A 145 -3.26 -9.83 -2.72
CA THR A 145 -2.87 -11.25 -2.70
C THR A 145 -2.37 -11.77 -4.06
N GLU A 146 -2.16 -10.90 -5.04
CA GLU A 146 -1.83 -11.31 -6.42
C GLU A 146 -0.54 -12.15 -6.51
N LEU A 147 0.44 -11.85 -5.66
CA LEU A 147 1.73 -12.54 -5.64
C LEU A 147 1.81 -13.63 -4.56
N ALA A 148 0.81 -13.69 -3.68
CA ALA A 148 0.81 -14.64 -2.58
C ALA A 148 0.61 -16.07 -3.09
N SER A 149 1.45 -16.98 -2.60
CA SER A 149 1.34 -18.41 -2.88
C SER A 149 1.87 -19.24 -1.72
N PRO A 150 1.38 -20.47 -1.50
CA PRO A 150 1.82 -21.32 -0.42
C PRO A 150 3.18 -21.98 -0.69
N GLY A 151 3.74 -22.60 0.33
CA GLY A 151 4.95 -23.42 0.25
C GLY A 151 6.25 -22.65 0.39
N ALA A 152 7.36 -23.38 0.49
CA ALA A 152 8.70 -22.80 0.55
C ALA A 152 9.07 -22.15 -0.79
N LYS A 153 9.84 -21.05 -0.71
CA LYS A 153 10.35 -20.34 -1.88
C LYS A 153 11.86 -20.20 -1.79
N GLU A 154 12.53 -20.42 -2.93
CA GLU A 154 13.95 -20.20 -3.08
C GLU A 154 14.20 -18.98 -3.96
N PHE A 155 15.10 -18.12 -3.54
CA PHE A 155 15.51 -16.89 -4.22
C PHE A 155 17.01 -16.97 -4.59
N PRO A 156 17.34 -17.45 -5.80
CA PRO A 156 18.72 -17.55 -6.25
C PRO A 156 19.37 -16.18 -6.41
N PHE A 157 20.55 -15.99 -5.83
CA PHE A 157 21.29 -14.72 -5.92
C PHE A 157 21.62 -14.32 -7.36
N ALA A 158 21.86 -15.30 -8.24
CA ALA A 158 22.10 -15.03 -9.64
C ALA A 158 20.91 -14.36 -10.35
N LEU A 159 19.67 -14.76 -10.01
CA LEU A 159 18.46 -14.13 -10.53
C LEU A 159 18.26 -12.74 -9.91
N MET A 160 18.42 -12.61 -8.59
CA MET A 160 18.32 -11.32 -7.92
C MET A 160 19.31 -10.31 -8.48
N ALA A 161 20.58 -10.72 -8.70
CA ALA A 161 21.60 -9.88 -9.30
C ALA A 161 21.27 -9.51 -10.75
N SER A 162 20.68 -10.44 -11.53
CA SER A 162 20.26 -10.16 -12.91
C SER A 162 19.13 -9.12 -12.97
N ASP A 163 18.30 -9.05 -11.93
CA ASP A 163 17.24 -8.08 -11.75
C ASP A 163 17.73 -6.75 -11.14
N GLY A 164 19.03 -6.63 -10.92
CA GLY A 164 19.68 -5.43 -10.40
C GLY A 164 19.68 -5.31 -8.88
N LEU A 165 19.31 -6.37 -8.16
CA LEU A 165 19.30 -6.42 -6.71
C LEU A 165 20.63 -7.05 -6.23
N THR A 166 21.61 -6.20 -5.89
CA THR A 166 22.93 -6.61 -5.40
C THR A 166 23.30 -5.81 -4.14
N GLY A 167 24.24 -6.33 -3.36
CA GLY A 167 24.63 -5.73 -2.08
C GLY A 167 23.68 -6.14 -0.96
N ASP A 168 23.53 -5.26 0.04
CA ASP A 168 22.66 -5.53 1.19
C ASP A 168 21.19 -5.44 0.80
N VAL A 169 20.42 -6.43 1.23
CA VAL A 169 19.00 -6.60 0.91
C VAL A 169 18.23 -6.88 2.19
N VAL A 170 17.06 -6.28 2.30
CA VAL A 170 16.06 -6.56 3.32
C VAL A 170 14.90 -7.30 2.67
N LEU A 171 14.63 -8.52 3.13
CA LEU A 171 13.48 -9.32 2.74
C LEU A 171 12.41 -9.20 3.83
N ILE A 172 11.22 -8.83 3.43
CA ILE A 172 10.01 -8.82 4.26
C ILE A 172 9.10 -9.93 3.78
N THR A 173 8.58 -10.74 4.72
CA THR A 173 7.62 -11.82 4.43
C THR A 173 6.45 -11.76 5.39
N TYR A 174 5.27 -12.09 4.90
CA TYR A 174 4.03 -12.11 5.66
C TYR A 174 2.98 -13.01 5.01
N ALA A 175 2.15 -13.67 5.80
CA ALA A 175 0.95 -14.32 5.28
C ALA A 175 -0.15 -13.27 5.08
N CYS A 176 -0.99 -13.46 4.08
CA CYS A 176 -2.07 -12.55 3.77
C CYS A 176 -3.26 -13.28 3.11
N ASP A 177 -4.45 -12.69 3.26
CA ASP A 177 -5.67 -13.09 2.59
C ASP A 177 -6.33 -11.86 1.93
N ASP A 178 -7.52 -12.01 1.40
CA ASP A 178 -8.29 -10.93 0.78
C ASP A 178 -8.70 -9.80 1.75
N LYS A 179 -8.51 -10.01 3.06
CA LYS A 179 -8.87 -9.05 4.12
C LYS A 179 -7.67 -8.32 4.69
N GLY A 180 -6.45 -8.84 4.50
CA GLY A 180 -5.25 -8.21 5.00
C GLY A 180 -4.10 -9.17 5.28
N ILE A 181 -3.10 -8.65 6.00
CA ILE A 181 -1.99 -9.43 6.52
C ILE A 181 -2.50 -10.25 7.71
N THR A 182 -2.22 -11.56 7.70
CA THR A 182 -2.74 -12.54 8.66
C THR A 182 -1.68 -13.14 9.58
N SER A 183 -0.40 -12.80 9.38
CA SER A 183 0.71 -13.28 10.24
C SER A 183 1.51 -12.11 10.81
N GLU A 184 2.40 -12.42 11.76
CA GLU A 184 3.50 -11.50 12.04
C GLU A 184 4.35 -11.29 10.77
N VAL A 185 4.82 -10.06 10.60
CA VAL A 185 5.76 -9.73 9.53
C VAL A 185 7.15 -10.17 9.96
N ALA A 186 7.80 -10.99 9.15
CA ALA A 186 9.19 -11.36 9.36
C ALA A 186 10.13 -10.53 8.50
N GLU A 187 11.29 -10.22 9.04
CA GLU A 187 12.36 -9.46 8.38
C GLU A 187 13.63 -10.31 8.37
N TYR A 188 14.30 -10.35 7.22
CA TYR A 188 15.58 -11.01 7.06
C TYR A 188 16.53 -10.15 6.25
N LYS A 189 17.75 -9.96 6.74
CA LYS A 189 18.81 -9.17 6.08
C LYS A 189 19.92 -10.09 5.58
N PHE A 190 20.32 -9.89 4.35
CA PHE A 190 21.38 -10.66 3.72
C PHE A 190 22.07 -9.85 2.64
N ASN A 191 23.19 -10.38 2.13
CA ASN A 191 23.94 -9.76 1.04
C ASN A 191 23.81 -10.62 -0.22
N VAL A 192 23.48 -9.98 -1.34
CA VAL A 192 23.47 -10.58 -2.67
C VAL A 192 24.79 -10.23 -3.36
N PRO A 193 25.67 -11.19 -3.63
CA PRO A 193 26.94 -10.92 -4.29
C PRO A 193 26.74 -10.27 -5.67
N ALA A 194 27.55 -9.28 -6.00
CA ALA A 194 27.61 -8.80 -7.37
C ALA A 194 28.09 -9.94 -8.28
N ALA A 195 27.33 -10.22 -9.34
CA ALA A 195 27.72 -11.26 -10.28
C ALA A 195 29.08 -10.90 -10.92
N ALA A 196 30.10 -11.70 -10.69
CA ALA A 196 31.41 -11.49 -11.27
C ALA A 196 31.28 -11.56 -12.80
N GLY A 197 31.42 -10.44 -13.49
CA GLY A 197 31.52 -10.37 -14.94
C GLY A 197 30.21 -10.36 -15.73
N ALA A 198 29.05 -10.18 -15.12
CA ALA A 198 27.83 -9.95 -15.88
C ALA A 198 27.81 -8.51 -16.41
N PRO A 199 27.69 -8.27 -17.73
CA PRO A 199 27.47 -6.94 -18.25
C PRO A 199 26.11 -6.45 -17.68
N ALA A 200 26.06 -5.21 -17.25
CA ALA A 200 24.81 -4.57 -16.79
C ALA A 200 23.73 -4.69 -17.89
N LYS A 201 22.95 -5.78 -17.84
CA LYS A 201 21.77 -5.92 -18.69
C LYS A 201 20.76 -4.86 -18.26
N LYS A 202 20.28 -4.08 -19.21
CA LYS A 202 19.16 -3.17 -19.00
C LYS A 202 18.04 -3.94 -18.29
N ILE A 203 17.73 -3.51 -17.08
CA ILE A 203 16.60 -3.99 -16.26
C ILE A 203 15.36 -4.03 -17.15
N ALA A 204 14.67 -5.16 -17.17
CA ALA A 204 13.42 -5.28 -17.92
C ALA A 204 12.46 -4.15 -17.52
N LYS A 205 11.85 -3.49 -18.52
CA LYS A 205 11.03 -2.29 -18.31
C LYS A 205 9.89 -2.48 -17.29
N GLU A 206 9.45 -3.72 -17.06
CA GLU A 206 8.38 -4.05 -16.11
C GLU A 206 8.79 -3.93 -14.64
N SER A 207 10.00 -4.37 -14.27
CA SER A 207 10.51 -4.19 -12.90
C SER A 207 10.72 -2.71 -12.57
N ILE A 208 11.18 -1.91 -13.54
CA ILE A 208 11.31 -0.45 -13.36
C ILE A 208 9.95 0.25 -13.27
N ALA A 209 8.94 -0.23 -13.97
CA ALA A 209 7.58 0.31 -13.89
C ALA A 209 7.01 0.10 -12.48
N ASN A 210 7.24 -1.05 -11.87
CA ASN A 210 6.84 -1.36 -10.50
C ASN A 210 7.58 -0.48 -9.48
N PHE A 211 8.89 -0.25 -9.63
CA PHE A 211 9.65 0.68 -8.78
C PHE A 211 9.24 2.15 -8.96
N LYS A 212 8.93 2.60 -10.18
CA LYS A 212 8.44 3.95 -10.42
C LYS A 212 7.06 4.19 -9.81
N ASN A 213 6.21 3.16 -9.77
CA ASN A 213 4.91 3.24 -9.13
C ASN A 213 5.01 3.32 -7.60
N LEU A 214 5.95 2.59 -6.96
CA LEU A 214 6.24 2.74 -5.52
C LEU A 214 6.69 4.17 -5.17
N LYS A 215 7.57 4.80 -5.97
CA LYS A 215 7.95 6.21 -5.77
C LYS A 215 6.77 7.18 -5.93
N ASN A 216 5.80 6.86 -6.76
CA ASN A 216 4.59 7.67 -6.92
C ASN A 216 3.62 7.51 -5.75
N VAL A 217 3.52 6.30 -5.18
CA VAL A 217 2.78 6.05 -3.93
C VAL A 217 3.44 6.77 -2.76
N GLU A 218 4.76 6.71 -2.65
CA GLU A 218 5.55 7.44 -1.65
C GLU A 218 5.35 8.97 -1.74
N LYS A 219 5.39 9.54 -2.95
CA LYS A 219 5.08 10.96 -3.17
C LYS A 219 3.66 11.32 -2.75
N LYS A 220 2.67 10.48 -3.04
CA LYS A 220 1.28 10.68 -2.60
C LYS A 220 1.14 10.59 -1.08
N PHE A 221 1.82 9.62 -0.44
CA PHE A 221 1.81 9.47 1.02
C PHE A 221 2.49 10.65 1.72
N ASN A 222 3.61 11.13 1.19
CA ASN A 222 4.33 12.28 1.72
C ASN A 222 3.58 13.60 1.49
N ALA A 223 2.86 13.74 0.38
CA ALA A 223 1.97 14.89 0.15
C ALA A 223 0.81 14.92 1.16
N ILE A 224 0.16 13.77 1.42
CA ILE A 224 -0.90 13.65 2.44
C ILE A 224 -0.35 13.95 3.86
N LYS A 225 0.88 13.53 4.16
CA LYS A 225 1.53 13.76 5.44
C LYS A 225 1.93 15.24 5.64
N ALA A 226 2.31 15.93 4.56
CA ALA A 226 2.63 17.36 4.57
C ALA A 226 1.40 18.25 4.75
N MET A 227 0.22 17.82 4.30
CA MET A 227 -1.07 18.51 4.49
C MET A 227 -1.65 18.34 5.89
N LYS A 228 -1.09 17.42 6.72
CA LYS A 228 -1.54 17.16 8.10
C LYS A 228 -0.72 17.91 9.17
N LYS A 229 0.25 18.70 8.75
CA LYS A 229 0.99 19.66 9.60
C LYS A 229 0.47 21.08 9.39
#